data_9af4594bef0207aec88ad6058dc0155b
#
_entry.id   9af4594bef0207aec88ad6058dc0155b
#
_cell.length_a   1.000
_cell.length_b   1.000
_cell.length_c   1.000
_cell.angle_alpha   90.00
_cell.angle_beta   90.00
_cell.angle_gamma   90.00
#
_symmetry.space_group_name_H-M   'P 1'
#
loop_
_entity.id
_entity.type
_entity.pdbx_description
1 polymer ?
#
loop_
_entity_poly.entity_id
_entity_poly.type
_entity_poly.pdbx_seq_one_letter_code
_entity_poly.pdbx_strand_id
1 'polypeptide(L)'
;MENNRRLLSLDILRGIDMLLLTVIGPVFWAVNKAWTMPEAVQLQFKHAWGGFTLWDIIMPLFIFSCGAAVPYALSKRLDDDGWATGAFWKHVFGRVLLLWFCGMLVQGDLATFDPLKISPYNNTLQAIAAGYLIAALVMLIPVRALRALMPFVFAIAYGALMHFCGDYSKDGNIAQVVEQNVLHAILPDGSAAFKTHGYTWFLTTLMFGAMALCGAQCAEILRGKWPTGRKATALFVLGGVLLGAGWALTLAVPCIKHIYTVSFTCQAMGWCVLALALLYVLTDILPCRRGWWLITLYGQCALTAYMATHFFKPALVACVKTITQGFPRYIDKMYMPLAEAIVTTIVLTVILVFRRRLRGTRPVAEASNTDDEPSVPQVSGADAAPAFKSQLMSGAIADRFKIPGLETKQAAAPKNANEPVSQAAHVKTKLKLHASPESSTPSVSLEPIVPDAD
;
A
#
# COMPACT_ATOMS: atom_id res chain seq x y z
N MET A 1 4.23 15.23 -27.36
CA MET A 1 3.94 15.61 -25.94
C MET A 1 2.87 14.66 -25.42
N GLU A 2 3.26 13.68 -24.62
CA GLU A 2 2.39 12.59 -24.22
C GLU A 2 1.45 13.03 -23.09
N ASN A 3 0.19 12.81 -23.34
CA ASN A 3 -0.98 13.25 -22.60
C ASN A 3 -0.88 12.87 -21.11
N ASN A 4 -0.40 13.79 -20.28
CA ASN A 4 -0.22 13.65 -18.83
C ASN A 4 -1.56 13.85 -18.10
N ARG A 5 -2.66 13.36 -18.68
CA ARG A 5 -3.98 13.41 -18.06
C ARG A 5 -3.99 12.49 -16.85
N ARG A 6 -4.38 13.05 -15.73
CA ARG A 6 -4.67 12.33 -14.50
C ARG A 6 -5.77 11.31 -14.81
N LEU A 7 -5.53 10.02 -14.60
CA LEU A 7 -6.52 9.00 -14.88
C LEU A 7 -7.67 9.11 -13.89
N LEU A 8 -8.87 9.31 -14.42
CA LEU A 8 -10.09 9.45 -13.62
C LEU A 8 -10.39 8.15 -12.87
N SER A 9 -10.16 7.01 -13.49
CA SER A 9 -10.32 5.67 -12.89
C SER A 9 -9.53 5.49 -11.59
N LEU A 10 -8.30 6.02 -11.50
CA LEU A 10 -7.50 5.93 -10.26
C LEU A 10 -8.03 6.84 -9.14
N ASP A 11 -8.51 8.04 -9.49
CA ASP A 11 -9.10 8.94 -8.49
C ASP A 11 -10.43 8.37 -7.97
N ILE A 12 -11.23 7.74 -8.83
CA ILE A 12 -12.47 7.05 -8.45
C ILE A 12 -12.15 5.83 -7.58
N LEU A 13 -11.18 5.01 -7.96
CA LEU A 13 -10.78 3.83 -7.18
C LEU A 13 -10.44 4.19 -5.73
N ARG A 14 -9.62 5.25 -5.54
CA ARG A 14 -9.33 5.77 -4.20
C ARG A 14 -10.54 6.34 -3.49
N GLY A 15 -11.45 6.95 -4.26
CA GLY A 15 -12.67 7.52 -3.72
C GLY A 15 -13.63 6.45 -3.21
N ILE A 16 -13.79 5.36 -3.95
CA ILE A 16 -14.57 4.19 -3.52
C ILE A 16 -13.99 3.64 -2.21
N ASP A 17 -12.69 3.46 -2.15
CA ASP A 17 -11.97 2.95 -0.98
C ASP A 17 -12.20 3.84 0.26
N MET A 18 -12.05 5.17 0.10
CA MET A 18 -12.36 6.12 1.16
C MET A 18 -13.83 6.12 1.58
N LEU A 19 -14.76 5.99 0.64
CA LEU A 19 -16.20 5.90 0.95
C LEU A 19 -16.53 4.60 1.70
N LEU A 20 -15.94 3.47 1.31
CA LEU A 20 -16.08 2.22 2.05
C LEU A 20 -15.68 2.43 3.52
N LEU A 21 -14.51 3.00 3.75
CA LEU A 21 -13.96 3.18 5.09
C LEU A 21 -14.73 4.22 5.94
N THR A 22 -15.04 5.38 5.35
CA THR A 22 -15.50 6.55 6.13
C THR A 22 -16.99 6.77 6.12
N VAL A 23 -17.72 6.15 5.19
CA VAL A 23 -19.17 6.31 5.02
C VAL A 23 -19.89 4.96 5.11
N ILE A 24 -19.57 4.02 4.21
CA ILE A 24 -20.34 2.78 4.06
C ILE A 24 -20.24 1.91 5.32
N GLY A 25 -19.03 1.74 5.89
CA GLY A 25 -18.84 0.99 7.11
C GLY A 25 -19.59 1.57 8.31
N PRO A 26 -19.39 2.84 8.68
CA PRO A 26 -20.17 3.48 9.76
C PRO A 26 -21.68 3.42 9.56
N VAL A 27 -22.16 3.67 8.33
CA VAL A 27 -23.59 3.58 7.99
C VAL A 27 -24.09 2.14 8.14
N PHE A 28 -23.34 1.15 7.63
CA PHE A 28 -23.67 -0.26 7.77
C PHE A 28 -23.86 -0.66 9.25
N TRP A 29 -22.91 -0.31 10.12
CA TRP A 29 -23.01 -0.64 11.55
C TRP A 29 -24.13 0.13 12.25
N ALA A 30 -24.44 1.36 11.81
CA ALA A 30 -25.59 2.11 12.31
C ALA A 30 -26.91 1.45 11.88
N VAL A 31 -27.02 1.00 10.63
CA VAL A 31 -28.16 0.22 10.14
C VAL A 31 -28.29 -1.11 10.89
N ASN A 32 -27.17 -1.82 11.12
CA ASN A 32 -27.19 -3.08 11.85
C ASN A 32 -27.65 -2.95 13.30
N LYS A 33 -27.46 -1.78 13.93
CA LYS A 33 -28.01 -1.48 15.24
C LYS A 33 -29.54 -1.29 15.22
N ALA A 34 -30.08 -0.72 14.14
CA ALA A 34 -31.51 -0.48 13.97
C ALA A 34 -32.24 -1.77 13.49
N TRP A 35 -31.65 -2.46 12.55
CA TRP A 35 -32.19 -3.70 11.97
C TRP A 35 -31.08 -4.75 11.91
N THR A 36 -31.11 -5.72 12.81
CA THR A 36 -30.09 -6.77 12.84
C THR A 36 -29.95 -7.43 11.47
N MET A 37 -28.83 -7.24 10.81
CA MET A 37 -28.54 -7.83 9.50
C MET A 37 -28.23 -9.32 9.65
N PRO A 38 -28.47 -10.14 8.59
CA PRO A 38 -28.04 -11.53 8.57
C PRO A 38 -26.55 -11.67 8.90
N GLU A 39 -26.18 -12.70 9.64
CA GLU A 39 -24.80 -12.93 10.09
C GLU A 39 -23.81 -13.00 8.92
N ALA A 40 -24.19 -13.65 7.83
CA ALA A 40 -23.38 -13.71 6.61
C ALA A 40 -23.01 -12.32 6.04
N VAL A 41 -23.91 -11.33 6.17
CA VAL A 41 -23.65 -9.95 5.73
C VAL A 41 -22.76 -9.24 6.75
N GLN A 42 -23.00 -9.44 8.05
CA GLN A 42 -22.15 -8.85 9.09
C GLN A 42 -20.71 -9.33 8.99
N LEU A 43 -20.49 -10.62 8.65
CA LEU A 43 -19.16 -11.19 8.46
C LEU A 43 -18.38 -10.48 7.34
N GLN A 44 -19.04 -9.95 6.30
CA GLN A 44 -18.37 -9.20 5.24
C GLN A 44 -17.77 -7.85 5.71
N PHE A 45 -18.22 -7.33 6.86
CA PHE A 45 -17.73 -6.08 7.48
C PHE A 45 -16.88 -6.32 8.73
N LYS A 46 -16.45 -7.55 8.97
CA LYS A 46 -15.54 -7.94 10.07
C LYS A 46 -14.23 -8.48 9.50
N HIS A 47 -13.19 -8.42 10.33
CA HIS A 47 -11.92 -9.07 10.04
C HIS A 47 -11.89 -10.43 10.75
N ALA A 48 -12.08 -11.52 10.00
CA ALA A 48 -11.83 -12.85 10.52
C ALA A 48 -10.32 -13.16 10.47
N TRP A 49 -9.84 -14.10 11.28
CA TRP A 49 -8.44 -14.52 11.17
C TRP A 49 -8.17 -15.17 9.81
N GLY A 50 -9.00 -16.12 9.39
CA GLY A 50 -8.89 -16.79 8.10
C GLY A 50 -10.04 -16.45 7.15
N GLY A 51 -9.77 -16.51 5.85
CA GLY A 51 -10.72 -16.19 4.79
C GLY A 51 -10.53 -14.77 4.23
N PHE A 52 -11.37 -14.43 3.24
CA PHE A 52 -11.36 -13.12 2.58
C PHE A 52 -12.75 -12.50 2.66
N THR A 53 -12.86 -11.34 3.30
CA THR A 53 -14.12 -10.60 3.41
C THR A 53 -14.07 -9.32 2.57
N LEU A 54 -15.25 -8.73 2.30
CA LEU A 54 -15.31 -7.44 1.59
C LEU A 54 -14.51 -6.35 2.33
N TRP A 55 -14.51 -6.37 3.66
CA TRP A 55 -13.80 -5.38 4.48
C TRP A 55 -12.28 -5.52 4.42
N ASP A 56 -11.80 -6.70 4.00
CA ASP A 56 -10.37 -6.97 3.90
C ASP A 56 -9.70 -6.31 2.70
N ILE A 57 -10.47 -5.88 1.69
CA ILE A 57 -9.93 -5.24 0.49
C ILE A 57 -9.44 -3.80 0.72
N ILE A 58 -9.93 -3.10 1.75
CA ILE A 58 -9.70 -1.67 1.94
C ILE A 58 -8.21 -1.32 2.03
N MET A 59 -7.49 -1.93 2.96
CA MET A 59 -6.04 -1.66 3.11
C MET A 59 -5.23 -2.03 1.85
N PRO A 60 -5.42 -3.22 1.24
CA PRO A 60 -4.87 -3.57 -0.06
C PRO A 60 -5.11 -2.53 -1.15
N LEU A 61 -6.34 -2.06 -1.27
CA LEU A 61 -6.72 -1.11 -2.31
C LEU A 61 -6.02 0.25 -2.14
N PHE A 62 -5.82 0.72 -0.90
CA PHE A 62 -5.01 1.91 -0.61
C PHE A 62 -3.56 1.74 -1.03
N ILE A 63 -2.92 0.63 -0.65
CA ILE A 63 -1.53 0.35 -1.00
C ILE A 63 -1.36 0.24 -2.52
N PHE A 64 -2.24 -0.54 -3.19
CA PHE A 64 -2.28 -0.69 -4.63
C PHE A 64 -2.45 0.65 -5.35
N SER A 65 -3.45 1.46 -4.96
CA SER A 65 -3.73 2.74 -5.59
C SER A 65 -2.62 3.77 -5.35
N CYS A 66 -1.92 3.67 -4.22
CA CYS A 66 -0.74 4.47 -3.93
C CYS A 66 0.42 4.07 -4.86
N GLY A 67 0.65 2.78 -5.04
CA GLY A 67 1.62 2.24 -5.98
C GLY A 67 1.32 2.65 -7.42
N ALA A 68 0.05 2.56 -7.84
CA ALA A 68 -0.38 3.00 -9.17
C ALA A 68 -0.11 4.49 -9.45
N ALA A 69 0.02 5.32 -8.42
CA ALA A 69 0.41 6.73 -8.58
C ALA A 69 1.91 6.94 -8.80
N VAL A 70 2.76 5.98 -8.43
CA VAL A 70 4.23 6.12 -8.48
C VAL A 70 4.72 6.49 -9.87
N PRO A 71 4.38 5.76 -10.97
CA PRO A 71 4.85 6.10 -12.31
C PRO A 71 4.40 7.50 -12.79
N TYR A 72 3.23 7.99 -12.36
CA TYR A 72 2.74 9.32 -12.71
C TYR A 72 3.42 10.43 -11.91
N ALA A 73 3.73 10.17 -10.65
CA ALA A 73 4.30 11.17 -9.76
C ALA A 73 5.81 11.30 -9.92
N LEU A 74 6.52 10.19 -10.11
CA LEU A 74 7.98 10.15 -10.01
C LEU A 74 8.68 10.20 -11.37
N SER A 75 8.08 9.73 -12.48
CA SER A 75 8.72 9.76 -13.80
C SER A 75 9.15 11.16 -14.26
N LYS A 76 8.45 12.19 -13.82
CA LYS A 76 8.77 13.58 -14.12
C LYS A 76 9.93 14.15 -13.30
N ARG A 77 10.42 13.42 -12.32
CA ARG A 77 11.46 13.81 -11.36
C ARG A 77 12.73 12.98 -11.55
N LEU A 78 12.75 12.14 -12.56
CA LEU A 78 13.96 11.52 -13.06
C LEU A 78 14.60 12.48 -14.07
N ASP A 79 15.93 12.42 -14.22
CA ASP A 79 16.63 13.10 -15.29
C ASP A 79 16.43 12.38 -16.63
N ASP A 80 17.05 12.90 -17.70
CA ASP A 80 16.92 12.34 -19.05
C ASP A 80 17.52 10.92 -19.16
N ASP A 81 18.50 10.59 -18.31
CA ASP A 81 19.13 9.27 -18.22
C ASP A 81 18.35 8.31 -17.30
N GLY A 82 17.30 8.79 -16.65
CA GLY A 82 16.45 8.01 -15.75
C GLY A 82 16.97 7.91 -14.31
N TRP A 83 17.88 8.81 -13.90
CA TRP A 83 18.40 8.87 -12.54
C TRP A 83 17.50 9.67 -11.60
N ALA A 84 17.57 9.32 -10.33
CA ALA A 84 16.84 10.03 -9.28
C ALA A 84 17.47 11.39 -9.00
N THR A 85 16.74 12.46 -9.28
CA THR A 85 17.16 13.83 -8.93
C THR A 85 16.93 14.15 -7.45
N GLY A 86 17.49 15.25 -6.96
CA GLY A 86 17.18 15.76 -5.61
C GLY A 86 15.68 16.01 -5.40
N ALA A 87 14.96 16.43 -6.46
CA ALA A 87 13.51 16.59 -6.44
C ALA A 87 12.75 15.26 -6.28
N PHE A 88 13.29 14.17 -6.84
CA PHE A 88 12.76 12.82 -6.64
C PHE A 88 12.83 12.42 -5.16
N TRP A 89 14.00 12.50 -4.55
CA TRP A 89 14.21 12.11 -3.16
C TRP A 89 13.43 13.00 -2.18
N LYS A 90 13.42 14.31 -2.40
CA LYS A 90 12.61 15.24 -1.60
C LYS A 90 11.13 14.85 -1.61
N HIS A 91 10.61 14.47 -2.79
CA HIS A 91 9.21 14.06 -2.92
C HIS A 91 8.93 12.71 -2.25
N VAL A 92 9.82 11.72 -2.45
CA VAL A 92 9.67 10.38 -1.86
C VAL A 92 9.73 10.46 -0.34
N PHE A 93 10.81 11.01 0.22
CA PHE A 93 10.96 11.11 1.68
C PHE A 93 9.92 12.03 2.31
N GLY A 94 9.60 13.16 1.69
CA GLY A 94 8.55 14.04 2.20
C GLY A 94 7.18 13.34 2.30
N ARG A 95 6.85 12.48 1.32
CA ARG A 95 5.61 11.71 1.35
C ARG A 95 5.66 10.57 2.37
N VAL A 96 6.76 9.83 2.43
CA VAL A 96 6.96 8.74 3.41
C VAL A 96 6.87 9.28 4.83
N LEU A 97 7.61 10.34 5.13
CA LEU A 97 7.61 10.98 6.46
C LEU A 97 6.24 11.54 6.84
N LEU A 98 5.54 12.19 5.89
CA LEU A 98 4.19 12.70 6.14
C LEU A 98 3.22 11.56 6.49
N LEU A 99 3.22 10.46 5.71
CA LEU A 99 2.33 9.32 5.96
C LEU A 99 2.70 8.61 7.26
N TRP A 100 3.99 8.46 7.55
CA TRP A 100 4.48 7.86 8.79
C TRP A 100 4.07 8.68 10.01
N PHE A 101 4.29 9.99 9.97
CA PHE A 101 3.88 10.91 11.04
C PHE A 101 2.37 10.89 11.25
N CYS A 102 1.57 10.96 10.18
CA CYS A 102 0.11 10.84 10.29
C CYS A 102 -0.32 9.49 10.91
N GLY A 103 0.38 8.39 10.55
CA GLY A 103 0.14 7.06 11.15
C GLY A 103 0.45 7.04 12.65
N MET A 104 1.57 7.64 13.05
CA MET A 104 1.95 7.79 14.45
C MET A 104 0.93 8.59 15.27
N LEU A 105 0.30 9.61 14.67
CA LEU A 105 -0.76 10.38 15.31
C LEU A 105 -2.06 9.58 15.45
N VAL A 106 -2.40 8.73 14.46
CA VAL A 106 -3.69 8.01 14.44
C VAL A 106 -3.70 6.80 15.37
N GLN A 107 -2.67 5.99 15.34
CA GLN A 107 -2.59 4.71 16.05
C GLN A 107 -1.26 4.47 16.77
N GLY A 108 -0.26 5.31 16.51
CA GLY A 108 1.07 5.18 17.12
C GLY A 108 1.18 5.84 18.49
N ASP A 109 0.07 6.36 19.02
CA ASP A 109 -0.02 7.03 20.34
C ASP A 109 1.02 8.16 20.55
N LEU A 110 1.51 8.76 19.45
CA LEU A 110 2.52 9.82 19.50
C LEU A 110 2.07 11.02 20.34
N ALA A 111 0.80 11.36 20.29
CA ALA A 111 0.23 12.50 21.04
C ALA A 111 0.15 12.27 22.55
N THR A 112 0.39 11.05 23.04
CA THR A 112 0.41 10.75 24.48
C THR A 112 1.70 11.18 25.15
N PHE A 113 2.79 11.38 24.37
CA PHE A 113 4.15 11.66 24.86
C PHE A 113 4.66 10.65 25.89
N ASP A 114 4.09 9.42 25.92
CA ASP A 114 4.46 8.33 26.81
C ASP A 114 5.26 7.29 26.00
N PRO A 115 6.57 7.12 26.24
CA PRO A 115 7.40 6.18 25.47
C PRO A 115 6.92 4.73 25.55
N LEU A 116 6.23 4.34 26.64
CA LEU A 116 5.68 3.00 26.83
C LEU A 116 4.44 2.72 25.99
N LYS A 117 3.77 3.76 25.50
CA LYS A 117 2.57 3.62 24.65
C LYS A 117 2.86 3.77 23.18
N ILE A 118 4.00 4.38 22.81
CA ILE A 118 4.34 4.63 21.42
C ILE A 118 4.50 3.31 20.66
N SER A 119 3.79 3.20 19.54
CA SER A 119 3.91 2.10 18.59
C SER A 119 4.42 2.64 17.25
N PRO A 120 5.68 2.35 16.88
CA PRO A 120 6.33 3.00 15.73
C PRO A 120 5.81 2.51 14.37
N TYR A 121 5.24 1.31 14.31
CA TYR A 121 4.75 0.71 13.07
C TYR A 121 3.57 -0.23 13.34
N ASN A 122 2.35 0.30 13.24
CA ASN A 122 1.12 -0.46 13.48
C ASN A 122 -0.10 0.07 12.71
N ASN A 123 0.12 0.83 11.62
CA ASN A 123 -0.95 1.57 10.96
C ASN A 123 -0.93 1.41 9.44
N THR A 124 -2.12 1.45 8.83
CA THR A 124 -2.29 1.41 7.37
C THR A 124 -1.55 2.52 6.63
N LEU A 125 -1.47 3.75 7.18
CA LEU A 125 -0.72 4.85 6.55
C LEU A 125 0.78 4.55 6.48
N GLN A 126 1.32 3.89 7.49
CA GLN A 126 2.72 3.47 7.54
C GLN A 126 2.98 2.32 6.56
N ALA A 127 2.06 1.36 6.44
CA ALA A 127 2.13 0.31 5.43
C ALA A 127 2.10 0.88 4.01
N ILE A 128 1.25 1.89 3.76
CA ILE A 128 1.23 2.63 2.49
C ILE A 128 2.56 3.34 2.25
N ALA A 129 3.14 3.96 3.28
CA ALA A 129 4.44 4.64 3.20
C ALA A 129 5.56 3.66 2.83
N ALA A 130 5.61 2.51 3.49
CA ALA A 130 6.58 1.45 3.24
C ALA A 130 6.43 0.86 1.82
N GLY A 131 5.21 0.50 1.41
CA GLY A 131 4.93 0.02 0.05
C GLY A 131 5.27 1.06 -1.02
N TYR A 132 4.97 2.34 -0.77
CA TYR A 132 5.33 3.45 -1.66
C TYR A 132 6.85 3.61 -1.79
N LEU A 133 7.58 3.53 -0.69
CA LEU A 133 9.05 3.61 -0.69
C LEU A 133 9.65 2.48 -1.53
N ILE A 134 9.20 1.23 -1.31
CA ILE A 134 9.65 0.07 -2.10
C ILE A 134 9.33 0.27 -3.59
N ALA A 135 8.12 0.70 -3.93
CA ALA A 135 7.75 0.95 -5.31
C ALA A 135 8.58 2.07 -5.96
N ALA A 136 8.91 3.13 -5.20
CA ALA A 136 9.77 4.21 -5.66
C ALA A 136 11.21 3.73 -5.92
N LEU A 137 11.77 2.90 -5.04
CA LEU A 137 13.10 2.31 -5.19
C LEU A 137 13.17 1.36 -6.39
N VAL A 138 12.20 0.47 -6.54
CA VAL A 138 12.14 -0.46 -7.67
C VAL A 138 11.95 0.27 -8.99
N MET A 139 11.29 1.43 -9.01
CA MET A 139 11.15 2.26 -10.21
C MET A 139 12.51 2.73 -10.77
N LEU A 140 13.55 2.84 -9.94
CA LEU A 140 14.89 3.21 -10.37
C LEU A 140 15.63 2.08 -11.13
N ILE A 141 15.11 0.86 -11.09
CA ILE A 141 15.68 -0.26 -11.87
C ILE A 141 15.40 0.01 -13.35
N PRO A 142 16.44 0.10 -14.22
CA PRO A 142 16.24 0.48 -15.62
C PRO A 142 15.55 -0.62 -16.43
N VAL A 143 15.72 -1.89 -16.05
CA VAL A 143 15.21 -3.05 -16.78
C VAL A 143 13.75 -3.30 -16.42
N ARG A 144 12.84 -3.07 -17.38
CA ARG A 144 11.38 -3.26 -17.15
C ARG A 144 11.01 -4.68 -16.75
N ALA A 145 11.64 -5.69 -17.35
CA ALA A 145 11.38 -7.09 -17.00
C ALA A 145 11.75 -7.38 -15.53
N LEU A 146 12.86 -6.83 -15.04
CA LEU A 146 13.26 -7.00 -13.64
C LEU A 146 12.27 -6.30 -12.69
N ARG A 147 11.81 -5.08 -13.02
CA ARG A 147 10.74 -4.42 -12.24
C ARG A 147 9.46 -5.24 -12.20
N ALA A 148 9.08 -5.84 -13.33
CA ALA A 148 7.89 -6.68 -13.42
C ALA A 148 8.01 -7.97 -12.60
N LEU A 149 9.22 -8.47 -12.40
CA LEU A 149 9.50 -9.67 -11.61
C LEU A 149 9.48 -9.41 -10.10
N MET A 150 9.81 -8.19 -9.64
CA MET A 150 9.99 -7.87 -8.21
C MET A 150 8.80 -8.22 -7.31
N PRO A 151 7.51 -8.02 -7.68
CA PRO A 151 6.39 -8.45 -6.84
C PRO A 151 6.41 -9.96 -6.55
N PHE A 152 6.78 -10.75 -7.56
CA PHE A 152 6.89 -12.22 -7.42
C PHE A 152 8.08 -12.61 -6.55
N VAL A 153 9.21 -11.92 -6.69
CA VAL A 153 10.39 -12.13 -5.83
C VAL A 153 10.03 -11.89 -4.37
N PHE A 154 9.33 -10.80 -4.06
CA PHE A 154 8.89 -10.51 -2.69
C PHE A 154 7.88 -11.53 -2.18
N ALA A 155 6.91 -11.92 -3.02
CA ALA A 155 5.90 -12.93 -2.65
C ALA A 155 6.55 -14.29 -2.39
N ILE A 156 7.49 -14.72 -3.22
CA ILE A 156 8.20 -15.99 -3.07
C ILE A 156 9.09 -15.94 -1.82
N ALA A 157 9.87 -14.87 -1.62
CA ALA A 157 10.73 -14.73 -0.46
C ALA A 157 9.92 -14.74 0.85
N TYR A 158 8.84 -13.96 0.91
CA TYR A 158 7.95 -13.94 2.07
C TYR A 158 7.27 -15.28 2.29
N GLY A 159 6.70 -15.88 1.23
CA GLY A 159 6.01 -17.17 1.29
C GLY A 159 6.94 -18.30 1.74
N ALA A 160 8.18 -18.31 1.26
CA ALA A 160 9.20 -19.28 1.69
C ALA A 160 9.53 -19.12 3.17
N LEU A 161 9.77 -17.88 3.64
CA LEU A 161 10.02 -17.61 5.07
C LEU A 161 8.84 -18.07 5.93
N MET A 162 7.61 -17.75 5.54
CA MET A 162 6.40 -18.16 6.29
C MET A 162 6.21 -19.67 6.31
N HIS A 163 6.53 -20.37 5.21
CA HIS A 163 6.31 -21.81 5.09
C HIS A 163 7.40 -22.64 5.81
N PHE A 164 8.67 -22.21 5.72
CA PHE A 164 9.80 -23.00 6.24
C PHE A 164 10.23 -22.62 7.66
N CYS A 165 9.89 -21.40 8.14
CA CYS A 165 10.37 -20.87 9.42
C CYS A 165 9.28 -20.69 10.47
N GLY A 166 8.03 -21.10 10.21
CA GLY A 166 6.93 -20.94 11.16
C GLY A 166 5.65 -21.64 10.72
N ASP A 167 4.59 -21.39 11.46
CA ASP A 167 3.25 -21.81 11.13
C ASP A 167 2.38 -20.60 10.74
N TYR A 168 1.07 -20.80 10.52
CA TYR A 168 0.12 -19.75 10.20
C TYR A 168 -0.78 -19.37 11.40
N SER A 169 -0.43 -19.76 12.61
CA SER A 169 -1.13 -19.36 13.84
C SER A 169 -0.85 -17.91 14.21
N LYS A 170 -1.57 -17.38 15.17
CA LYS A 170 -1.37 -15.99 15.63
C LYS A 170 0.00 -15.78 16.27
N ASP A 171 0.49 -16.76 17.00
CA ASP A 171 1.66 -16.62 17.87
C ASP A 171 2.88 -17.37 17.34
N GLY A 172 2.71 -18.39 16.49
CA GLY A 172 3.79 -19.25 15.99
C GLY A 172 4.32 -18.84 14.61
N ASN A 173 3.76 -17.79 13.95
CA ASN A 173 4.24 -17.39 12.64
C ASN A 173 5.53 -16.58 12.71
N ILE A 174 6.42 -16.78 11.72
CA ILE A 174 7.73 -16.10 11.66
C ILE A 174 7.59 -14.56 11.60
N ALA A 175 6.53 -14.03 10.98
CA ALA A 175 6.32 -12.59 10.92
C ALA A 175 6.10 -12.01 12.32
N GLN A 176 5.41 -12.73 13.21
CA GLN A 176 5.22 -12.35 14.60
C GLN A 176 6.55 -12.43 15.40
N VAL A 177 7.35 -13.45 15.16
CA VAL A 177 8.68 -13.58 15.80
C VAL A 177 9.59 -12.41 15.40
N VAL A 178 9.63 -12.07 14.11
CA VAL A 178 10.39 -10.91 13.62
C VAL A 178 9.85 -9.61 14.21
N GLU A 179 8.53 -9.44 14.25
CA GLU A 179 7.86 -8.26 14.84
C GLU A 179 8.31 -8.06 16.29
N GLN A 180 8.22 -9.09 17.13
CA GLN A 180 8.61 -9.03 18.54
C GLN A 180 10.10 -8.72 18.70
N ASN A 181 10.98 -9.41 17.97
CA ASN A 181 12.42 -9.18 18.06
C ASN A 181 12.79 -7.74 17.67
N VAL A 182 12.18 -7.18 16.63
CA VAL A 182 12.42 -5.80 16.21
C VAL A 182 11.89 -4.82 17.25
N LEU A 183 10.67 -5.04 17.77
CA LEU A 183 10.09 -4.17 18.80
C LEU A 183 10.91 -4.17 20.08
N HIS A 184 11.38 -5.35 20.57
CA HIS A 184 12.26 -5.45 21.74
C HIS A 184 13.62 -4.77 21.52
N ALA A 185 14.10 -4.70 20.28
CA ALA A 185 15.36 -4.01 19.97
C ALA A 185 15.26 -2.48 20.00
N ILE A 186 14.06 -1.91 19.77
CA ILE A 186 13.88 -0.46 19.58
C ILE A 186 13.02 0.21 20.66
N LEU A 187 12.27 -0.55 21.45
CA LEU A 187 11.37 -0.02 22.47
C LEU A 187 11.79 -0.46 23.87
N PRO A 188 11.50 0.36 24.90
CA PRO A 188 11.78 -0.02 26.28
C PRO A 188 10.90 -1.18 26.73
N ASP A 189 11.42 -1.96 27.68
CA ASP A 189 10.68 -3.04 28.32
C ASP A 189 9.37 -2.57 28.91
N GLY A 190 8.30 -3.39 28.75
CA GLY A 190 6.96 -3.03 29.22
C GLY A 190 6.14 -2.17 28.22
N SER A 191 6.67 -1.92 27.02
CA SER A 191 5.94 -1.18 25.99
C SER A 191 4.62 -1.86 25.63
N ALA A 192 3.58 -1.05 25.47
CA ALA A 192 2.25 -1.50 25.04
C ALA A 192 2.28 -2.11 23.62
N ALA A 193 3.27 -1.75 22.79
CA ALA A 193 3.46 -2.29 21.45
C ALA A 193 3.77 -3.79 21.44
N PHE A 194 4.26 -4.36 22.55
CA PHE A 194 4.49 -5.82 22.66
C PHE A 194 3.19 -6.62 22.79
N LYS A 195 2.06 -5.97 23.13
CA LYS A 195 0.76 -6.61 23.10
C LYS A 195 0.31 -6.80 21.68
N THR A 196 0.43 -8.03 21.19
CA THR A 196 0.11 -8.35 19.81
C THR A 196 -1.39 -8.33 19.57
N HIS A 197 -1.79 -7.67 18.49
CA HIS A 197 -3.18 -7.65 18.02
C HIS A 197 -3.39 -8.65 16.86
N GLY A 198 -2.44 -9.56 16.67
CA GLY A 198 -2.43 -10.53 15.57
C GLY A 198 -2.00 -9.94 14.21
N TYR A 199 -1.76 -8.63 14.10
CA TYR A 199 -1.19 -7.99 12.89
C TYR A 199 0.32 -7.91 13.00
N THR A 200 1.00 -8.12 11.87
CA THR A 200 2.45 -7.95 11.73
C THR A 200 2.76 -6.94 10.63
N TRP A 201 3.86 -6.19 10.77
CA TRP A 201 4.17 -5.06 9.92
C TRP A 201 5.56 -5.14 9.30
N PHE A 202 6.61 -5.46 10.07
CA PHE A 202 7.99 -5.41 9.59
C PHE A 202 8.25 -6.40 8.45
N LEU A 203 8.09 -7.69 8.66
CA LEU A 203 8.31 -8.69 7.62
C LEU A 203 7.24 -8.59 6.52
N THR A 204 6.00 -8.30 6.91
CA THR A 204 4.84 -8.09 6.01
C THR A 204 5.03 -6.91 5.06
N THR A 205 5.96 -6.00 5.33
CA THR A 205 6.34 -4.89 4.43
C THR A 205 6.72 -5.39 3.03
N LEU A 206 7.29 -6.60 2.89
CA LEU A 206 7.56 -7.20 1.58
C LEU A 206 6.28 -7.36 0.75
N MET A 207 5.18 -7.77 1.40
CA MET A 207 3.89 -7.95 0.73
C MET A 207 3.21 -6.60 0.43
N PHE A 208 3.39 -5.58 1.28
CA PHE A 208 2.97 -4.21 0.97
C PHE A 208 3.73 -3.68 -0.25
N GLY A 209 5.04 -3.97 -0.34
CA GLY A 209 5.86 -3.67 -1.51
C GLY A 209 5.35 -4.36 -2.77
N ALA A 210 5.08 -5.67 -2.71
CA ALA A 210 4.55 -6.44 -3.83
C ALA A 210 3.23 -5.86 -4.34
N MET A 211 2.32 -5.48 -3.43
CA MET A 211 1.03 -4.89 -3.76
C MET A 211 1.17 -3.51 -4.40
N ALA A 212 2.02 -2.64 -3.85
CA ALA A 212 2.30 -1.32 -4.43
C ALA A 212 2.94 -1.44 -5.83
N LEU A 213 3.84 -2.41 -6.02
CA LEU A 213 4.44 -2.70 -7.32
C LEU A 213 3.43 -3.23 -8.34
N CYS A 214 2.49 -4.09 -7.92
CA CYS A 214 1.39 -4.52 -8.79
C CYS A 214 0.58 -3.31 -9.28
N GLY A 215 0.26 -2.37 -8.39
CA GLY A 215 -0.38 -1.10 -8.78
C GLY A 215 0.46 -0.28 -9.76
N ALA A 216 1.77 -0.16 -9.51
CA ALA A 216 2.68 0.55 -10.40
C ALA A 216 2.76 -0.09 -11.79
N GLN A 217 2.78 -1.42 -11.89
CA GLN A 217 2.75 -2.14 -13.16
C GLN A 217 1.45 -1.93 -13.93
N CYS A 218 0.30 -1.97 -13.25
CA CYS A 218 -0.98 -1.63 -13.87
C CYS A 218 -0.97 -0.20 -14.43
N ALA A 219 -0.39 0.75 -13.72
CA ALA A 219 -0.22 2.11 -14.19
C ALA A 219 0.72 2.22 -15.39
N GLU A 220 1.80 1.43 -15.44
CA GLU A 220 2.68 1.35 -16.61
C GLU A 220 1.96 0.78 -17.85
N ILE A 221 1.09 -0.24 -17.67
CA ILE A 221 0.22 -0.76 -18.74
C ILE A 221 -0.70 0.37 -19.26
N LEU A 222 -1.35 1.10 -18.35
CA LEU A 222 -2.27 2.19 -18.73
C LEU A 222 -1.56 3.36 -19.42
N ARG A 223 -0.31 3.65 -19.08
CA ARG A 223 0.53 4.66 -19.73
C ARG A 223 1.13 4.21 -21.05
N GLY A 224 1.21 2.90 -21.27
CA GLY A 224 1.79 2.32 -22.48
C GLY A 224 1.07 2.76 -23.77
N LYS A 225 1.71 2.50 -24.93
CA LYS A 225 1.18 2.89 -26.26
C LYS A 225 0.11 1.93 -26.82
N TRP A 226 -0.32 0.94 -26.03
CA TRP A 226 -1.32 -0.02 -26.50
C TRP A 226 -2.68 0.63 -26.72
N PRO A 227 -3.50 0.09 -27.64
CA PRO A 227 -4.90 0.50 -27.80
C PRO A 227 -5.67 0.32 -26.48
N THR A 228 -6.66 1.17 -26.25
CA THR A 228 -7.45 1.19 -25.00
C THR A 228 -8.10 -0.16 -24.68
N GLY A 229 -8.67 -0.84 -25.68
CA GLY A 229 -9.23 -2.18 -25.51
C GLY A 229 -8.18 -3.21 -25.05
N ARG A 230 -6.99 -3.22 -25.66
CA ARG A 230 -5.90 -4.13 -25.27
C ARG A 230 -5.40 -3.88 -23.85
N LYS A 231 -5.36 -2.62 -23.40
CA LYS A 231 -5.04 -2.26 -22.01
C LYS A 231 -6.08 -2.84 -21.05
N ALA A 232 -7.37 -2.67 -21.36
CA ALA A 232 -8.46 -3.21 -20.56
C ALA A 232 -8.38 -4.75 -20.48
N THR A 233 -8.24 -5.42 -21.63
CA THR A 233 -8.09 -6.88 -21.67
C THR A 233 -6.88 -7.36 -20.85
N ALA A 234 -5.73 -6.69 -20.97
CA ALA A 234 -4.53 -7.03 -20.21
C ALA A 234 -4.77 -6.93 -18.69
N LEU A 235 -5.48 -5.89 -18.23
CA LEU A 235 -5.83 -5.75 -16.82
C LEU A 235 -6.83 -6.84 -16.38
N PHE A 236 -7.87 -7.14 -17.16
CA PHE A 236 -8.81 -8.22 -16.81
C PHE A 236 -8.13 -9.58 -16.74
N VAL A 237 -7.25 -9.89 -17.70
CA VAL A 237 -6.48 -11.15 -17.69
C VAL A 237 -5.55 -11.19 -16.48
N LEU A 238 -4.78 -10.12 -16.21
CA LEU A 238 -3.90 -10.04 -15.06
C LEU A 238 -4.68 -10.22 -13.75
N GLY A 239 -5.79 -9.51 -13.58
CA GLY A 239 -6.63 -9.59 -12.40
C GLY A 239 -7.24 -10.98 -12.21
N GLY A 240 -7.74 -11.60 -13.30
CA GLY A 240 -8.27 -12.96 -13.27
C GLY A 240 -7.21 -14.02 -12.94
N VAL A 241 -6.01 -13.90 -13.50
CA VAL A 241 -4.87 -14.80 -13.20
C VAL A 241 -4.44 -14.66 -11.74
N LEU A 242 -4.30 -13.43 -11.22
CA LEU A 242 -3.94 -13.20 -9.82
C LEU A 242 -4.99 -13.75 -8.86
N LEU A 243 -6.27 -13.54 -9.17
CA LEU A 243 -7.38 -14.03 -8.34
C LEU A 243 -7.43 -15.56 -8.35
N GLY A 244 -7.33 -16.18 -9.52
CA GLY A 244 -7.30 -17.64 -9.68
C GLY A 244 -6.07 -18.26 -8.99
N ALA A 245 -4.89 -17.66 -9.16
CA ALA A 245 -3.68 -18.08 -8.47
C ALA A 245 -3.82 -17.94 -6.94
N GLY A 246 -4.42 -16.84 -6.47
CA GLY A 246 -4.68 -16.62 -5.05
C GLY A 246 -5.61 -17.68 -4.46
N TRP A 247 -6.66 -18.08 -5.17
CA TRP A 247 -7.55 -19.19 -4.74
C TRP A 247 -6.85 -20.54 -4.79
N ALA A 248 -6.08 -20.82 -5.85
CA ALA A 248 -5.33 -22.07 -5.93
C ALA A 248 -4.30 -22.18 -4.78
N LEU A 249 -3.63 -21.07 -4.42
CA LEU A 249 -2.70 -21.02 -3.32
C LEU A 249 -3.37 -21.27 -1.95
N THR A 250 -4.68 -21.03 -1.79
CA THR A 250 -5.36 -21.35 -0.51
C THR A 250 -5.41 -22.85 -0.20
N LEU A 251 -5.19 -23.70 -1.17
CA LEU A 251 -5.07 -25.15 -0.94
C LEU A 251 -3.82 -25.52 -0.14
N ALA A 252 -2.76 -24.69 -0.21
CA ALA A 252 -1.49 -24.93 0.48
C ALA A 252 -1.19 -23.90 1.58
N VAL A 253 -1.65 -22.66 1.40
CA VAL A 253 -1.36 -21.52 2.28
C VAL A 253 -2.67 -20.85 2.68
N PRO A 254 -3.07 -20.85 3.96
CA PRO A 254 -4.33 -20.25 4.38
C PRO A 254 -4.39 -18.76 4.02
N CYS A 255 -5.59 -18.29 3.65
CA CYS A 255 -5.83 -16.89 3.33
C CYS A 255 -5.98 -16.10 4.63
N ILE A 256 -4.95 -15.37 5.06
CA ILE A 256 -4.92 -14.61 6.31
C ILE A 256 -4.45 -13.19 6.04
N LYS A 257 -5.34 -12.21 6.29
CA LYS A 257 -5.04 -10.79 6.13
C LYS A 257 -4.04 -10.27 7.15
N HIS A 258 -4.14 -10.69 8.40
CA HIS A 258 -3.37 -10.15 9.52
C HIS A 258 -1.86 -10.26 9.30
N ILE A 259 -1.43 -11.32 8.64
CA ILE A 259 -0.04 -11.59 8.26
C ILE A 259 0.18 -11.52 6.74
N TYR A 260 -0.76 -11.02 5.97
CA TYR A 260 -0.68 -10.85 4.50
C TYR A 260 -0.08 -12.06 3.79
N THR A 261 -0.65 -13.25 4.03
CA THR A 261 -0.19 -14.48 3.34
C THR A 261 -0.19 -14.30 1.82
N VAL A 262 0.62 -15.07 1.12
CA VAL A 262 0.74 -14.98 -0.35
C VAL A 262 -0.61 -15.22 -1.02
N SER A 263 -1.40 -16.18 -0.52
CA SER A 263 -2.76 -16.46 -1.00
C SER A 263 -3.69 -15.25 -0.84
N PHE A 264 -3.69 -14.60 0.34
CA PHE A 264 -4.46 -13.38 0.60
C PHE A 264 -4.02 -12.25 -0.33
N THR A 265 -2.71 -12.03 -0.43
CA THR A 265 -2.16 -10.92 -1.22
C THR A 265 -2.45 -11.08 -2.70
N CYS A 266 -2.34 -12.31 -3.25
CA CYS A 266 -2.71 -12.58 -4.65
C CYS A 266 -4.20 -12.33 -4.90
N GLN A 267 -5.09 -12.79 -4.01
CA GLN A 267 -6.53 -12.51 -4.13
C GLN A 267 -6.81 -11.01 -4.06
N ALA A 268 -6.23 -10.32 -3.10
CA ALA A 268 -6.39 -8.88 -2.94
C ALA A 268 -5.89 -8.09 -4.16
N MET A 269 -4.70 -8.44 -4.70
CA MET A 269 -4.19 -7.85 -5.93
C MET A 269 -5.13 -8.11 -7.11
N GLY A 270 -5.64 -9.36 -7.24
CA GLY A 270 -6.59 -9.72 -8.28
C GLY A 270 -7.84 -8.85 -8.25
N TRP A 271 -8.47 -8.69 -7.08
CA TRP A 271 -9.62 -7.81 -6.91
C TRP A 271 -9.30 -6.33 -7.19
N CYS A 272 -8.17 -5.82 -6.73
CA CYS A 272 -7.74 -4.44 -7.00
C CYS A 272 -7.56 -4.19 -8.50
N VAL A 273 -6.93 -5.12 -9.22
CA VAL A 273 -6.71 -5.01 -10.67
C VAL A 273 -8.02 -5.10 -11.44
N LEU A 274 -8.93 -6.02 -11.07
CA LEU A 274 -10.25 -6.13 -11.70
C LEU A 274 -11.10 -4.88 -11.46
N ALA A 275 -11.07 -4.33 -10.24
CA ALA A 275 -11.75 -3.06 -9.93
C ALA A 275 -11.19 -1.90 -10.78
N LEU A 276 -9.86 -1.80 -10.92
CA LEU A 276 -9.23 -0.81 -11.77
C LEU A 276 -9.61 -1.02 -13.25
N ALA A 277 -9.60 -2.26 -13.74
CA ALA A 277 -9.99 -2.59 -15.12
C ALA A 277 -11.42 -2.19 -15.42
N LEU A 278 -12.35 -2.52 -14.52
CA LEU A 278 -13.77 -2.13 -14.64
C LEU A 278 -13.93 -0.61 -14.67
N LEU A 279 -13.30 0.10 -13.72
CA LEU A 279 -13.36 1.55 -13.68
C LEU A 279 -12.73 2.19 -14.92
N TYR A 280 -11.62 1.65 -15.42
CA TYR A 280 -10.99 2.09 -16.65
C TYR A 280 -11.94 1.97 -17.85
N VAL A 281 -12.66 0.86 -17.97
CA VAL A 281 -13.68 0.69 -19.02
C VAL A 281 -14.81 1.71 -18.87
N LEU A 282 -15.34 1.88 -17.65
CA LEU A 282 -16.50 2.76 -17.41
C LEU A 282 -16.17 4.25 -17.58
N THR A 283 -14.96 4.69 -17.27
CA THR A 283 -14.63 6.12 -17.19
C THR A 283 -13.68 6.62 -18.28
N ASP A 284 -12.78 5.75 -18.75
CA ASP A 284 -11.74 6.14 -19.71
C ASP A 284 -12.04 5.63 -21.12
N ILE A 285 -12.79 4.52 -21.28
CA ILE A 285 -13.25 3.98 -22.57
C ILE A 285 -14.69 4.44 -22.87
N LEU A 286 -15.62 4.11 -21.96
CA LEU A 286 -17.00 4.58 -22.06
C LEU A 286 -17.08 5.98 -21.42
N PRO A 287 -17.67 7.01 -22.09
CA PRO A 287 -17.67 8.38 -21.56
C PRO A 287 -18.66 8.57 -20.41
N CYS A 288 -18.75 7.61 -19.48
CA CYS A 288 -19.62 7.69 -18.30
C CYS A 288 -18.95 8.58 -17.22
N ARG A 289 -18.89 9.90 -17.45
CA ARG A 289 -18.18 10.84 -16.56
C ARG A 289 -19.10 11.56 -15.57
N ARG A 290 -20.42 11.50 -15.78
CA ARG A 290 -21.40 12.17 -14.90
C ARG A 290 -21.61 11.37 -13.62
N GLY A 291 -21.76 12.06 -12.48
CA GLY A 291 -22.07 11.44 -11.19
C GLY A 291 -20.88 11.06 -10.31
N TRP A 292 -19.65 11.05 -10.81
CA TRP A 292 -18.46 10.64 -10.04
C TRP A 292 -17.86 11.74 -9.15
N TRP A 293 -18.46 12.95 -9.14
CA TRP A 293 -17.88 14.10 -8.44
C TRP A 293 -17.65 13.85 -6.94
N LEU A 294 -18.61 13.22 -6.26
CA LEU A 294 -18.52 12.91 -4.83
C LEU A 294 -17.40 11.89 -4.58
N ILE A 295 -17.38 10.82 -5.37
CA ILE A 295 -16.38 9.76 -5.24
C ILE A 295 -14.97 10.31 -5.51
N THR A 296 -14.81 11.11 -6.57
CA THR A 296 -13.52 11.75 -6.87
C THR A 296 -13.09 12.76 -5.81
N LEU A 297 -14.03 13.45 -5.17
CA LEU A 297 -13.74 14.35 -4.05
C LEU A 297 -13.07 13.61 -2.90
N TYR A 298 -13.65 12.47 -2.49
CA TYR A 298 -13.08 11.61 -1.45
C TYR A 298 -11.70 11.06 -1.86
N GLY A 299 -11.54 10.62 -3.11
CA GLY A 299 -10.26 10.12 -3.63
C GLY A 299 -9.16 11.19 -3.68
N GLN A 300 -9.48 12.42 -4.06
CA GLN A 300 -8.54 13.54 -4.11
C GLN A 300 -8.16 14.07 -2.72
N CYS A 301 -9.03 13.91 -1.75
CA CYS A 301 -8.83 14.35 -0.36
C CYS A 301 -8.66 13.17 0.63
N ALA A 302 -8.23 12.00 0.14
CA ALA A 302 -8.20 10.75 0.91
C ALA A 302 -7.51 10.88 2.28
N LEU A 303 -6.30 11.44 2.33
CA LEU A 303 -5.58 11.62 3.60
C LEU A 303 -6.35 12.54 4.58
N THR A 304 -7.04 13.57 4.06
CA THR A 304 -7.84 14.47 4.93
C THR A 304 -9.06 13.75 5.47
N ALA A 305 -9.76 12.98 4.64
CA ALA A 305 -10.91 12.18 5.07
C ALA A 305 -10.48 11.15 6.14
N TYR A 306 -9.36 10.47 5.91
CA TYR A 306 -8.79 9.52 6.87
C TYR A 306 -8.45 10.19 8.21
N MET A 307 -7.72 11.31 8.20
CA MET A 307 -7.36 12.03 9.41
C MET A 307 -8.59 12.58 10.16
N ALA A 308 -9.59 13.08 9.44
CA ALA A 308 -10.83 13.59 10.05
C ALA A 308 -11.62 12.50 10.78
N THR A 309 -11.66 11.28 10.24
CA THR A 309 -12.45 10.18 10.79
C THR A 309 -11.69 9.31 11.81
N HIS A 310 -10.36 9.42 11.87
CA HIS A 310 -9.54 8.64 12.81
C HIS A 310 -8.91 9.55 13.88
N PHE A 311 -8.00 10.43 13.53
CA PHE A 311 -7.31 11.29 14.50
C PHE A 311 -8.24 12.37 15.09
N PHE A 312 -8.99 13.08 14.23
CA PHE A 312 -9.95 14.10 14.66
C PHE A 312 -11.34 13.53 14.98
N LYS A 313 -11.47 12.20 15.11
CA LYS A 313 -12.74 11.53 15.42
C LYS A 313 -13.47 12.13 16.65
N PRO A 314 -12.81 12.43 17.79
CA PRO A 314 -13.51 13.01 18.95
C PRO A 314 -14.16 14.36 18.62
N ALA A 315 -13.45 15.24 17.91
CA ALA A 315 -13.97 16.55 17.50
C ALA A 315 -15.13 16.41 16.49
N LEU A 316 -15.00 15.51 15.52
CA LEU A 316 -16.04 15.21 14.55
C LEU A 316 -17.31 14.69 15.23
N VAL A 317 -17.18 13.75 16.16
CA VAL A 317 -18.30 13.20 16.92
C VAL A 317 -18.95 14.28 17.81
N ALA A 318 -18.17 15.13 18.47
CA ALA A 318 -18.71 16.25 19.26
C ALA A 318 -19.55 17.22 18.39
N CYS A 319 -19.03 17.58 17.22
CA CYS A 319 -19.74 18.41 16.24
C CYS A 319 -21.08 17.75 15.82
N VAL A 320 -21.05 16.47 15.46
CA VAL A 320 -22.24 15.72 15.04
C VAL A 320 -23.26 15.65 16.17
N LYS A 321 -22.85 15.33 17.41
CA LYS A 321 -23.75 15.29 18.57
C LYS A 321 -24.39 16.65 18.84
N THR A 322 -23.66 17.74 18.67
CA THR A 322 -24.22 19.11 18.81
C THR A 322 -25.30 19.37 17.78
N ILE A 323 -25.09 18.97 16.52
CA ILE A 323 -26.07 19.13 15.43
C ILE A 323 -27.31 18.26 15.68
N THR A 324 -27.12 17.04 16.19
CA THR A 324 -28.20 16.04 16.34
C THR A 324 -28.88 16.09 17.70
N GLN A 325 -28.48 16.99 18.59
CA GLN A 325 -29.02 17.05 19.98
C GLN A 325 -30.55 17.21 20.06
N GLY A 326 -31.17 17.83 19.07
CA GLY A 326 -32.64 18.00 18.99
C GLY A 326 -33.37 16.83 18.32
N PHE A 327 -32.68 15.94 17.63
CA PHE A 327 -33.25 14.84 16.84
C PHE A 327 -34.11 13.85 17.67
N PRO A 328 -33.75 13.51 18.94
CA PRO A 328 -34.56 12.58 19.78
C PRO A 328 -36.01 13.03 20.03
N ARG A 329 -36.35 14.29 19.69
CA ARG A 329 -37.74 14.78 19.75
C ARG A 329 -38.58 14.29 18.57
N TYR A 330 -37.94 13.95 17.44
CA TYR A 330 -38.60 13.65 16.18
C TYR A 330 -38.24 12.26 15.63
N ILE A 331 -37.12 11.67 16.07
CA ILE A 331 -36.58 10.39 15.60
C ILE A 331 -36.46 9.46 16.83
N ASP A 332 -36.95 8.22 16.66
CA ASP A 332 -36.78 7.19 17.66
C ASP A 332 -35.30 6.95 17.99
N LYS A 333 -34.99 6.68 19.25
CA LYS A 333 -33.65 6.40 19.75
C LYS A 333 -32.97 5.26 18.98
N MET A 334 -33.71 4.30 18.46
CA MET A 334 -33.25 3.19 17.64
C MET A 334 -32.57 3.68 16.34
N TYR A 335 -33.09 4.76 15.72
CA TYR A 335 -32.56 5.30 14.46
C TYR A 335 -31.51 6.41 14.64
N MET A 336 -31.23 6.83 15.87
CA MET A 336 -30.25 7.87 16.17
C MET A 336 -28.85 7.55 15.63
N PRO A 337 -28.31 6.31 15.75
CA PRO A 337 -27.01 6.00 15.16
C PRO A 337 -26.96 6.19 13.64
N LEU A 338 -28.07 5.92 12.94
CA LEU A 338 -28.18 6.13 11.51
C LEU A 338 -28.22 7.62 11.15
N ALA A 339 -29.00 8.40 11.90
CA ALA A 339 -29.04 9.86 11.73
C ALA A 339 -27.66 10.50 11.97
N GLU A 340 -26.96 10.10 13.03
CA GLU A 340 -25.59 10.55 13.30
C GLU A 340 -24.59 10.15 12.20
N ALA A 341 -24.69 8.94 11.64
CA ALA A 341 -23.84 8.50 10.54
C ALA A 341 -24.08 9.32 9.25
N ILE A 342 -25.33 9.65 8.96
CA ILE A 342 -25.71 10.52 7.82
C ILE A 342 -25.17 11.94 8.04
N VAL A 343 -25.37 12.52 9.22
CA VAL A 343 -24.85 13.87 9.54
C VAL A 343 -23.32 13.88 9.49
N THR A 344 -22.67 12.84 10.00
CA THR A 344 -21.21 12.67 9.90
C THR A 344 -20.75 12.71 8.45
N THR A 345 -21.44 12.00 7.56
CA THR A 345 -21.14 11.98 6.11
C THR A 345 -21.28 13.36 5.50
N ILE A 346 -22.32 14.10 5.85
CA ILE A 346 -22.57 15.47 5.37
C ILE A 346 -21.45 16.40 5.85
N VAL A 347 -21.16 16.41 7.16
CA VAL A 347 -20.11 17.26 7.76
C VAL A 347 -18.75 16.94 7.12
N LEU A 348 -18.41 15.67 6.98
CA LEU A 348 -17.16 15.25 6.34
C LEU A 348 -17.11 15.74 4.89
N THR A 349 -18.18 15.56 4.12
CA THR A 349 -18.26 16.04 2.72
C THR A 349 -18.04 17.55 2.63
N VAL A 350 -18.67 18.34 3.51
CA VAL A 350 -18.46 19.80 3.58
C VAL A 350 -16.99 20.15 3.85
N ILE A 351 -16.35 19.49 4.81
CA ILE A 351 -14.90 19.65 5.10
C ILE A 351 -14.06 19.39 3.84
N LEU A 352 -14.35 18.30 3.12
CA LEU A 352 -13.60 17.93 1.92
C LEU A 352 -13.82 18.92 0.77
N VAL A 353 -15.05 19.42 0.56
CA VAL A 353 -15.38 20.45 -0.43
C VAL A 353 -14.60 21.74 -0.12
N PHE A 354 -14.63 22.18 1.15
CA PHE A 354 -13.90 23.37 1.58
C PHE A 354 -12.39 23.23 1.35
N ARG A 355 -11.82 22.09 1.79
CA ARG A 355 -10.39 21.80 1.54
C ARG A 355 -10.03 21.80 0.06
N ARG A 356 -10.90 21.26 -0.80
CA ARG A 356 -10.68 21.25 -2.25
C ARG A 356 -10.68 22.67 -2.83
N ARG A 357 -11.60 23.53 -2.38
CA ARG A 357 -11.66 24.94 -2.77
C ARG A 357 -10.39 25.70 -2.38
N LEU A 358 -9.87 25.47 -1.17
CA LEU A 358 -8.63 26.06 -0.70
C LEU A 358 -7.40 25.67 -1.53
N ARG A 359 -7.41 24.49 -2.14
CA ARG A 359 -6.31 24.01 -3.00
C ARG A 359 -6.40 24.53 -4.45
N GLY A 360 -7.44 25.23 -4.84
CA GLY A 360 -7.63 25.75 -6.20
C GLY A 360 -7.74 24.67 -7.29
N THR A 361 -7.99 23.42 -6.91
CA THR A 361 -8.13 22.31 -7.86
C THR A 361 -9.51 22.36 -8.49
N ARG A 362 -9.59 22.76 -9.78
CA ARG A 362 -10.82 22.68 -10.57
C ARG A 362 -11.27 21.21 -10.72
N PRO A 363 -12.60 20.93 -10.74
CA PRO A 363 -13.11 19.59 -11.01
C PRO A 363 -12.71 19.14 -12.41
N VAL A 364 -12.16 17.94 -12.52
CA VAL A 364 -11.78 17.33 -13.81
C VAL A 364 -12.99 17.14 -14.74
N ALA A 365 -14.20 17.14 -14.18
CA ALA A 365 -15.43 17.00 -14.95
C ALA A 365 -15.85 18.26 -15.73
N GLU A 366 -15.34 19.46 -15.36
CA GLU A 366 -15.69 20.71 -16.03
C GLU A 366 -14.69 21.12 -17.14
N ALA A 367 -13.53 20.48 -17.19
CA ALA A 367 -12.48 20.83 -18.17
C ALA A 367 -12.75 20.31 -19.61
N SER A 368 -13.88 19.63 -19.85
CA SER A 368 -14.19 19.02 -21.16
C SER A 368 -15.25 19.75 -21.97
N ASN A 369 -15.76 20.93 -21.54
CA ASN A 369 -16.81 21.64 -22.22
C ASN A 369 -16.38 23.00 -22.83
N THR A 370 -15.10 23.28 -22.93
CA THR A 370 -14.61 24.35 -23.78
C THR A 370 -14.01 23.72 -25.03
N ASP A 371 -14.84 23.57 -26.05
CA ASP A 371 -14.44 23.34 -27.43
C ASP A 371 -13.72 24.61 -27.93
N ASP A 372 -12.47 24.74 -27.59
CA ASP A 372 -11.54 25.59 -28.32
C ASP A 372 -10.57 24.64 -29.04
N GLU A 373 -10.92 24.32 -30.27
CA GLU A 373 -10.06 23.76 -31.28
C GLU A 373 -8.92 24.76 -31.57
N PRO A 374 -7.64 24.45 -31.29
CA PRO A 374 -6.57 25.22 -31.88
C PRO A 374 -6.36 24.69 -33.31
N SER A 375 -6.63 25.54 -34.28
CA SER A 375 -6.25 25.39 -35.68
C SER A 375 -4.84 24.82 -35.85
N VAL A 376 -4.77 23.67 -36.53
CA VAL A 376 -3.53 22.98 -36.93
C VAL A 376 -2.84 23.81 -38.00
N PRO A 377 -1.56 24.20 -37.86
CA PRO A 377 -0.76 24.61 -39.00
C PRO A 377 -0.34 23.34 -39.76
N GLN A 378 -0.78 23.25 -41.00
CA GLN A 378 -0.21 22.31 -41.99
C GLN A 378 1.25 22.67 -42.24
N VAL A 379 2.18 21.77 -41.96
CA VAL A 379 3.53 21.81 -42.50
C VAL A 379 3.74 20.53 -43.31
N SER A 380 3.83 20.74 -44.61
CA SER A 380 4.30 19.78 -45.60
C SER A 380 5.81 19.60 -45.46
N GLY A 381 6.30 18.40 -45.70
CA GLY A 381 7.72 18.18 -46.01
C GLY A 381 8.28 16.87 -45.43
N ALA A 382 8.53 15.97 -46.34
CA ALA A 382 9.33 14.76 -46.17
C ALA A 382 10.72 15.08 -45.62
N ASP A 383 11.27 14.22 -44.78
CA ASP A 383 12.55 13.54 -44.94
C ASP A 383 13.08 12.89 -43.67
N ALA A 384 13.64 11.69 -43.91
CA ALA A 384 14.75 11.07 -43.20
C ALA A 384 14.59 10.58 -41.75
N ALA A 385 14.44 9.27 -41.63
CA ALA A 385 14.78 8.48 -40.45
C ALA A 385 16.30 8.34 -40.26
N PRO A 386 16.84 8.44 -39.03
CA PRO A 386 18.16 7.90 -38.74
C PRO A 386 18.08 6.52 -38.07
N ALA A 387 18.93 5.63 -38.52
CA ALA A 387 19.13 4.27 -38.11
C ALA A 387 19.50 4.13 -36.62
N PHE A 388 18.84 3.19 -35.95
CA PHE A 388 19.13 2.80 -34.58
C PHE A 388 20.33 1.82 -34.60
N LYS A 389 21.51 2.31 -34.19
CA LYS A 389 22.70 1.47 -33.94
C LYS A 389 22.57 0.81 -32.56
N SER A 390 22.49 -0.51 -32.55
CA SER A 390 22.66 -1.34 -31.37
C SER A 390 24.09 -1.23 -30.84
N GLN A 391 24.32 -0.62 -29.69
CA GLN A 391 25.56 -0.80 -28.93
C GLN A 391 25.30 -1.74 -27.78
N LEU A 392 25.92 -2.91 -27.82
CA LEU A 392 26.07 -3.84 -26.72
C LEU A 392 26.86 -3.14 -25.60
N MET A 393 26.24 -3.03 -24.44
CA MET A 393 26.86 -2.48 -23.23
C MET A 393 27.56 -3.59 -22.45
N SER A 394 28.86 -3.69 -22.54
CA SER A 394 29.71 -4.24 -21.47
C SER A 394 30.44 -3.06 -20.84
N GLY A 395 30.20 -2.78 -19.57
CA GLY A 395 30.95 -1.79 -18.78
C GLY A 395 30.19 -0.87 -17.84
N ALA A 396 28.87 -0.72 -17.99
CA ALA A 396 28.13 0.35 -17.29
C ALA A 396 27.55 -0.03 -15.90
N ILE A 397 27.78 -1.22 -15.39
CA ILE A 397 27.18 -1.65 -14.12
C ILE A 397 28.05 -1.26 -12.91
N ALA A 398 29.36 -1.10 -13.09
CA ALA A 398 30.28 -0.80 -11.97
C ALA A 398 30.25 0.67 -11.52
N ASP A 399 29.85 1.60 -12.39
CA ASP A 399 29.86 3.03 -12.06
C ASP A 399 28.55 3.53 -11.38
N ARG A 400 27.56 2.67 -11.24
CA ARG A 400 26.22 3.04 -10.77
C ARG A 400 26.06 3.20 -9.25
N PHE A 401 27.10 2.82 -8.47
CA PHE A 401 27.07 2.93 -6.99
C PHE A 401 28.25 3.74 -6.45
N LYS A 402 28.48 4.96 -6.93
CA LYS A 402 29.39 5.89 -6.24
C LYS A 402 28.65 6.62 -5.14
N ILE A 403 28.93 6.22 -3.91
CA ILE A 403 28.57 6.97 -2.71
C ILE A 403 29.61 8.10 -2.56
N PRO A 404 29.25 9.38 -2.47
CA PRO A 404 30.21 10.46 -2.24
C PRO A 404 30.85 10.30 -0.86
N GLY A 405 32.17 10.11 -0.81
CA GLY A 405 32.92 10.07 0.43
C GLY A 405 33.88 8.90 0.66
N LEU A 406 34.00 7.94 -0.28
CA LEU A 406 35.04 6.90 -0.18
C LEU A 406 36.12 7.14 -1.27
N GLU A 407 37.21 7.77 -0.89
CA GLU A 407 38.43 7.81 -1.70
C GLU A 407 39.13 6.43 -1.67
N THR A 408 39.09 5.72 -2.81
CA THR A 408 39.93 4.53 -3.02
C THR A 408 41.29 4.99 -3.56
N LYS A 409 42.32 4.79 -2.75
CA LYS A 409 43.72 4.90 -3.16
C LYS A 409 43.98 3.90 -4.31
N GLN A 410 44.32 4.44 -5.46
CA GLN A 410 44.88 3.67 -6.59
C GLN A 410 46.21 3.05 -6.17
N ALA A 411 46.28 1.73 -6.13
CA ALA A 411 47.52 1.00 -6.08
C ALA A 411 48.03 0.79 -7.51
N ALA A 412 49.28 1.20 -7.74
CA ALA A 412 49.99 1.09 -8.99
C ALA A 412 50.20 -0.36 -9.42
N ALA A 413 50.07 -0.65 -10.72
CA ALA A 413 50.36 -1.94 -11.34
C ALA A 413 51.86 -2.20 -11.43
N PRO A 414 52.34 -3.42 -11.10
CA PRO A 414 53.68 -3.85 -11.51
C PRO A 414 53.59 -4.59 -12.85
N LYS A 415 54.52 -4.20 -13.77
CA LYS A 415 54.89 -4.97 -14.93
C LYS A 415 55.76 -6.14 -14.45
N ASN A 416 55.45 -7.36 -14.81
CA ASN A 416 56.29 -8.34 -15.52
C ASN A 416 55.69 -9.75 -15.38
N ALA A 417 55.90 -10.46 -16.47
CA ALA A 417 55.46 -11.82 -16.76
C ALA A 417 56.32 -12.89 -16.09
N ASN A 418 55.76 -14.11 -16.09
CA ASN A 418 56.36 -15.43 -15.98
C ASN A 418 56.65 -15.93 -14.55
N GLU A 419 55.95 -16.86 -14.11
CA GLU A 419 56.17 -18.29 -13.91
C GLU A 419 55.18 -18.95 -12.96
N PRO A 420 55.05 -20.28 -13.00
CA PRO A 420 53.85 -20.94 -12.51
C PRO A 420 54.08 -21.67 -11.19
N VAL A 421 52.98 -22.22 -10.68
CA VAL A 421 52.86 -23.42 -9.82
C VAL A 421 52.84 -23.27 -8.30
N SER A 422 51.76 -23.81 -7.79
CA SER A 422 51.70 -24.75 -6.69
C SER A 422 51.13 -24.30 -5.33
N GLN A 423 50.15 -25.07 -4.98
CA GLN A 423 49.76 -25.53 -3.63
C GLN A 423 48.81 -24.72 -2.74
N ALA A 424 47.69 -25.35 -2.67
CA ALA A 424 46.74 -25.52 -1.56
C ALA A 424 47.14 -25.04 -0.17
N ALA A 425 46.28 -24.28 0.46
CA ALA A 425 46.16 -24.34 1.92
C ALA A 425 44.66 -24.16 2.30
N HIS A 426 44.09 -25.26 2.75
CA HIS A 426 42.84 -25.33 3.49
C HIS A 426 42.97 -24.59 4.84
N VAL A 427 42.15 -23.60 5.07
CA VAL A 427 41.88 -23.10 6.41
C VAL A 427 40.49 -23.56 6.83
N LYS A 428 40.45 -24.60 7.66
CA LYS A 428 39.28 -25.04 8.41
C LYS A 428 39.15 -24.17 9.65
N THR A 429 38.11 -23.35 9.70
CA THR A 429 37.68 -22.68 10.95
C THR A 429 36.68 -23.58 11.66
N LYS A 430 37.10 -24.16 12.80
CA LYS A 430 36.26 -24.90 13.74
C LYS A 430 35.42 -23.93 14.55
N LEU A 431 34.12 -24.01 14.44
CA LEU A 431 33.19 -23.46 15.44
C LEU A 431 33.05 -24.48 16.58
N LYS A 432 33.46 -24.08 17.78
CA LYS A 432 33.17 -24.81 19.00
C LYS A 432 31.77 -24.49 19.50
N LEU A 433 30.87 -25.47 19.52
CA LEU A 433 29.65 -25.45 20.32
C LEU A 433 30.02 -25.75 21.80
N HIS A 434 29.65 -24.86 22.69
CA HIS A 434 29.58 -25.16 24.13
C HIS A 434 28.15 -25.55 24.47
N ALA A 435 27.96 -26.80 24.84
CA ALA A 435 26.79 -27.29 25.55
C ALA A 435 27.08 -27.22 27.05
N SER A 436 26.13 -26.84 27.86
CA SER A 436 26.04 -27.14 29.29
C SER A 436 24.62 -26.95 29.84
N PRO A 437 24.30 -27.57 31.00
CA PRO A 437 23.18 -28.51 31.05
C PRO A 437 22.04 -28.07 32.01
N GLU A 438 20.96 -28.82 31.90
CA GLU A 438 19.87 -29.11 32.85
C GLU A 438 19.71 -28.27 34.14
N SER A 439 18.51 -27.72 34.34
CA SER A 439 17.83 -27.82 35.65
C SER A 439 16.33 -27.47 35.57
N SER A 440 15.53 -28.48 35.93
CA SER A 440 14.33 -28.45 36.75
C SER A 440 13.14 -27.53 36.39
N THR A 441 12.08 -28.19 36.00
CA THR A 441 10.68 -27.78 36.06
C THR A 441 10.22 -27.42 37.49
N PRO A 442 9.26 -26.46 37.60
CA PRO A 442 8.10 -26.71 38.44
C PRO A 442 6.78 -26.52 37.66
N SER A 443 5.94 -27.49 37.88
CA SER A 443 4.54 -27.54 37.55
C SER A 443 3.73 -26.44 38.24
N VAL A 444 2.94 -25.66 37.47
CA VAL A 444 1.88 -24.84 38.03
C VAL A 444 0.57 -25.17 37.29
N SER A 445 -0.38 -25.59 38.11
CA SER A 445 -1.75 -25.93 37.78
C SER A 445 -2.51 -24.73 37.20
N LEU A 446 -3.20 -24.96 36.09
CA LEU A 446 -4.18 -24.02 35.49
C LEU A 446 -5.55 -24.24 36.10
N GLU A 447 -6.11 -23.22 36.75
CA GLU A 447 -7.56 -23.08 36.94
C GLU A 447 -8.15 -22.21 35.82
N PRO A 448 -9.35 -22.51 35.34
CA PRO A 448 -10.00 -21.78 34.26
C PRO A 448 -10.67 -20.51 34.75
N ILE A 449 -10.36 -19.37 34.13
CA ILE A 449 -11.08 -18.11 34.35
C ILE A 449 -12.24 -18.04 33.34
N VAL A 450 -13.44 -17.93 33.86
CA VAL A 450 -14.70 -17.66 33.19
C VAL A 450 -14.73 -16.18 32.77
N PRO A 451 -15.15 -15.83 31.53
CA PRO A 451 -15.29 -14.42 31.16
C PRO A 451 -16.66 -13.87 31.66
N ASP A 452 -16.59 -12.79 32.40
CA ASP A 452 -17.76 -11.96 32.74
C ASP A 452 -18.24 -11.19 31.50
N ALA A 453 -19.54 -11.23 31.29
CA ALA A 453 -20.29 -10.41 30.39
C ALA A 453 -20.49 -9.01 30.98
N ASP A 454 -20.10 -7.96 30.18
CA ASP A 454 -20.81 -6.68 30.11
C ASP A 454 -20.33 -5.90 28.86
#